data_5412c6cb1ec91458c598649a2f875c9f
#
_entry.id   5412c6cb1ec91458c598649a2f875c9f
#
_cell.length_a   1.000
_cell.length_b   1.000
_cell.length_c   1.000
_cell.angle_alpha   90.00
_cell.angle_beta   90.00
_cell.angle_gamma   90.00
#
_symmetry.space_group_name_H-M   'P 1'
#
loop_
_entity.id
_entity.type
_entity.pdbx_description
1 polymer ?
#
loop_
_entity_poly.entity_id
_entity_poly.type
_entity_poly.pdbx_seq_one_letter_code
_entity_poly.pdbx_strand_id
1 'polypeptide(L)'
;MIKIYDTKLRQKVEFQPKEPGKISMYVCGPTVYNRIHIGNARTFISFDVIRRYLIWRGFDVTFVQNVTDVDDKIIKRAGEEGRSAAEVAAEYTQAFIDDMHAAGVLDPDVRPRATGEIPDMIA
;
A
#
# COMPACT_ATOMS: atom_id res chain seq x y z
N MET A 1 -14.65 -22.08 0.73
CA MET A 1 -15.13 -20.99 -0.15
C MET A 1 -14.81 -19.66 0.51
N ILE A 2 -14.12 -18.76 -0.18
CA ILE A 2 -13.83 -17.39 0.29
C ILE A 2 -14.85 -16.46 -0.33
N LYS A 3 -15.48 -15.60 0.47
CA LYS A 3 -16.42 -14.59 -0.01
C LYS A 3 -15.89 -13.20 0.30
N ILE A 4 -15.93 -12.31 -0.71
CA ILE A 4 -15.48 -10.92 -0.61
C ILE A 4 -16.64 -10.01 -1.02
N TYR A 5 -16.77 -8.85 -0.36
CA TYR A 5 -17.72 -7.84 -0.78
C TYR A 5 -17.22 -7.18 -2.07
N ASP A 6 -18.03 -7.28 -3.11
CA ASP A 6 -17.79 -6.64 -4.39
C ASP A 6 -18.54 -5.30 -4.45
N THR A 7 -17.80 -4.21 -4.56
CA THR A 7 -18.37 -2.86 -4.59
C THR A 7 -19.21 -2.60 -5.84
N LYS A 8 -18.86 -3.22 -6.97
CA LYS A 8 -19.61 -3.08 -8.23
C LYS A 8 -20.94 -3.81 -8.14
N LEU A 9 -20.94 -5.02 -7.61
CA LEU A 9 -22.15 -5.84 -7.44
C LEU A 9 -22.91 -5.53 -6.14
N ARG A 10 -22.33 -4.73 -5.24
CA ARG A 10 -22.89 -4.35 -3.93
C ARG A 10 -23.33 -5.53 -3.06
N GLN A 11 -22.64 -6.66 -3.15
CA GLN A 11 -22.93 -7.87 -2.39
C GLN A 11 -21.68 -8.70 -2.14
N LYS A 12 -21.75 -9.62 -1.17
CA LYS A 12 -20.69 -10.61 -0.99
C LYS A 12 -20.80 -11.69 -2.07
N VAL A 13 -19.73 -11.87 -2.82
CA VAL A 13 -19.61 -12.87 -3.87
C VAL A 13 -18.48 -13.84 -3.56
N GLU A 14 -18.54 -15.03 -4.14
CA GLU A 14 -17.43 -15.97 -4.09
C GLU A 14 -16.21 -15.38 -4.80
N PHE A 15 -15.08 -15.39 -4.14
CA PHE A 15 -13.84 -14.91 -4.72
C PHE A 15 -13.32 -15.90 -5.76
N GLN A 16 -13.16 -15.42 -6.98
CA GLN A 16 -12.61 -16.16 -8.11
C GLN A 16 -11.31 -15.47 -8.56
N PRO A 17 -10.14 -16.11 -8.38
CA PRO A 17 -8.89 -15.55 -8.90
C PRO A 17 -8.91 -15.59 -10.44
N LYS A 18 -8.28 -14.60 -11.07
CA LYS A 18 -8.16 -14.53 -12.53
C LYS A 18 -7.36 -15.71 -13.11
N GLU A 19 -6.33 -16.13 -12.38
CA GLU A 19 -5.53 -17.31 -12.70
C GLU A 19 -5.68 -18.32 -11.56
N PRO A 20 -5.92 -19.60 -11.87
CA PRO A 20 -6.04 -20.62 -10.83
C PRO A 20 -4.81 -20.65 -9.91
N GLY A 21 -5.05 -20.55 -8.61
CA GLY A 21 -4.00 -20.61 -7.59
C GLY A 21 -3.19 -19.33 -7.40
N LYS A 22 -3.35 -18.30 -8.25
CA LYS A 22 -2.60 -17.04 -8.16
C LYS A 22 -3.50 -15.85 -7.86
N ILE A 23 -3.03 -14.97 -6.99
CA ILE A 23 -3.74 -13.74 -6.62
C ILE A 23 -2.79 -12.55 -6.76
N SER A 24 -3.21 -11.56 -7.55
CA SER A 24 -2.57 -10.25 -7.57
C SER A 24 -3.40 -9.30 -6.71
N MET A 25 -2.77 -8.73 -5.68
CA MET A 25 -3.41 -7.87 -4.69
C MET A 25 -2.74 -6.51 -4.68
N TYR A 26 -3.50 -5.46 -4.95
CA TYR A 26 -3.03 -4.08 -4.87
C TYR A 26 -3.71 -3.36 -3.71
N VAL A 27 -2.92 -2.76 -2.84
CA VAL A 27 -3.40 -1.95 -1.72
C VAL A 27 -2.73 -0.59 -1.78
N CYS A 28 -3.53 0.47 -1.83
CA CYS A 28 -3.04 1.83 -1.82
C CYS A 28 -2.22 2.09 -0.54
N GLY A 29 -0.99 2.57 -0.71
CA GLY A 29 -0.12 2.95 0.38
C GLY A 29 -0.34 4.38 0.88
N PRO A 30 0.54 4.88 1.75
CA PRO A 30 0.41 6.20 2.33
C PRO A 30 0.87 7.31 1.38
N THR A 31 0.34 8.53 1.60
CA THR A 31 0.97 9.76 1.16
C THR A 31 1.99 10.17 2.23
N VAL A 32 3.26 10.28 1.84
CA VAL A 32 4.38 10.38 2.78
C VAL A 32 4.74 11.82 3.10
N TYR A 33 3.86 12.51 3.79
CA TYR A 33 4.06 13.88 4.28
C TYR A 33 4.21 13.95 5.81
N ASN A 34 3.91 12.87 6.52
CA ASN A 34 4.00 12.75 7.96
C ASN A 34 4.06 11.27 8.37
N ARG A 35 4.35 10.99 9.65
CA ARG A 35 4.17 9.65 10.20
C ARG A 35 2.72 9.21 10.06
N ILE A 36 2.52 7.91 9.87
CA ILE A 36 1.17 7.35 9.79
C ILE A 36 0.48 7.44 11.16
N HIS A 37 -0.84 7.63 11.10
CA HIS A 37 -1.70 7.54 12.28
C HIS A 37 -2.14 6.07 12.48
N ILE A 38 -2.54 5.73 13.71
CA ILE A 38 -3.04 4.38 14.04
C ILE A 38 -4.20 3.92 13.14
N GLY A 39 -5.02 4.86 12.66
CA GLY A 39 -6.08 4.58 11.70
C GLY A 39 -5.56 4.06 10.36
N ASN A 40 -4.46 4.61 9.84
CA ASN A 40 -3.80 4.11 8.63
C ASN A 40 -3.15 2.76 8.91
N ALA A 41 -2.48 2.60 10.04
CA ALA A 41 -1.86 1.35 10.44
C ALA A 41 -2.89 0.21 10.50
N ARG A 42 -4.09 0.48 11.04
CA ARG A 42 -5.20 -0.49 11.06
C ARG A 42 -5.53 -1.02 9.67
N THR A 43 -5.59 -0.15 8.67
CA THR A 43 -5.84 -0.55 7.28
C THR A 43 -4.75 -1.49 6.78
N PHE A 44 -3.49 -1.12 6.94
CA PHE A 44 -2.36 -1.90 6.45
C PHE A 44 -2.23 -3.25 7.16
N ILE A 45 -2.43 -3.29 8.47
CA ILE A 45 -2.46 -4.54 9.26
C ILE A 45 -3.61 -5.43 8.80
N SER A 46 -4.80 -4.87 8.54
CA SER A 46 -5.95 -5.66 8.08
C SER A 46 -5.67 -6.32 6.73
N PHE A 47 -5.05 -5.62 5.79
CA PHE A 47 -4.68 -6.20 4.51
C PHE A 47 -3.51 -7.19 4.61
N ASP A 48 -2.59 -7.02 5.56
CA ASP A 48 -1.57 -8.01 5.86
C ASP A 48 -2.18 -9.32 6.37
N VAL A 49 -3.18 -9.24 7.25
CA VAL A 49 -3.92 -10.42 7.71
C VAL A 49 -4.62 -11.12 6.54
N ILE A 50 -5.28 -10.37 5.66
CA ILE A 50 -5.93 -10.93 4.47
C ILE A 50 -4.88 -11.62 3.57
N ARG A 51 -3.75 -10.98 3.30
CA ARG A 51 -2.64 -11.53 2.53
C ARG A 51 -2.15 -12.85 3.12
N ARG A 52 -1.86 -12.87 4.43
CA ARG A 52 -1.39 -14.07 5.14
C ARG A 52 -2.41 -15.18 5.09
N TYR A 53 -3.69 -14.86 5.23
CA TYR A 53 -4.77 -15.84 5.12
C TYR A 53 -4.83 -16.47 3.73
N LEU A 54 -4.71 -15.67 2.67
CA LEU A 54 -4.71 -16.17 1.30
C LEU A 54 -3.49 -17.08 1.03
N ILE A 55 -2.31 -16.70 1.52
CA ILE A 55 -1.10 -17.53 1.45
C ILE A 55 -1.32 -18.86 2.21
N TRP A 56 -1.85 -18.78 3.43
CA TRP A 56 -2.16 -19.96 4.23
C TRP A 56 -3.17 -20.90 3.54
N ARG A 57 -4.09 -20.33 2.76
CA ARG A 57 -5.05 -21.11 1.95
C ARG A 57 -4.42 -21.73 0.71
N GLY A 58 -3.11 -21.53 0.48
CA GLY A 58 -2.35 -22.16 -0.61
C GLY A 58 -2.30 -21.36 -1.90
N PHE A 59 -2.70 -20.07 -1.88
CA PHE A 59 -2.55 -19.20 -3.04
C PHE A 59 -1.15 -18.61 -3.13
N ASP A 60 -0.65 -18.48 -4.36
CA ASP A 60 0.52 -17.66 -4.67
C ASP A 60 0.07 -16.19 -4.78
N VAL A 61 0.45 -15.38 -3.78
CA VAL A 61 -0.04 -14.01 -3.66
C VAL A 61 1.06 -13.03 -4.00
N THR A 62 0.89 -12.27 -5.07
CA THR A 62 1.71 -11.10 -5.38
C THR A 62 1.04 -9.86 -4.79
N PHE A 63 1.69 -9.23 -3.82
CA PHE A 63 1.18 -8.06 -3.12
C PHE A 63 1.93 -6.80 -3.54
N VAL A 64 1.18 -5.83 -4.05
CA VAL A 64 1.70 -4.53 -4.50
C VAL A 64 1.12 -3.43 -3.62
N GLN A 65 1.99 -2.58 -3.09
CA GLN A 65 1.59 -1.39 -2.32
C GLN A 65 2.45 -0.20 -2.73
N ASN A 66 1.82 0.85 -3.25
CA ASN A 66 2.53 2.04 -3.68
C ASN A 66 2.92 2.95 -2.51
N VAL A 67 3.77 3.91 -2.81
CA VAL A 67 4.03 5.09 -1.98
C VAL A 67 3.71 6.31 -2.82
N THR A 68 2.84 7.18 -2.31
CA THR A 68 2.55 8.48 -2.93
C THR A 68 3.55 9.50 -2.39
N ASP A 69 4.62 9.70 -3.14
CA ASP A 69 5.76 10.58 -2.84
C ASP A 69 5.67 11.93 -3.56
N VAL A 70 4.55 12.23 -4.18
CA VAL A 70 4.21 13.53 -4.79
C VAL A 70 2.77 13.89 -4.47
N ASP A 71 2.55 15.00 -3.77
CA ASP A 71 1.23 15.49 -3.36
C ASP A 71 1.38 16.91 -2.80
N ASP A 72 0.33 17.71 -2.87
CA ASP A 72 0.31 19.07 -2.31
C ASP A 72 0.63 19.11 -0.80
N LYS A 73 0.25 18.05 -0.06
CA LYS A 73 0.57 17.92 1.37
C LYS A 73 2.06 17.80 1.63
N ILE A 74 2.79 17.11 0.74
CA ILE A 74 4.24 16.97 0.83
C ILE A 74 4.91 18.32 0.55
N ILE A 75 4.45 19.03 -0.48
CA ILE A 75 4.95 20.37 -0.84
C ILE A 75 4.71 21.34 0.30
N LYS A 76 3.53 21.36 0.88
CA LYS A 76 3.19 22.20 2.04
C LYS A 76 4.11 21.90 3.23
N ARG A 77 4.26 20.63 3.57
CA ARG A 77 5.12 20.20 4.69
C ARG A 77 6.59 20.60 4.48
N ALA A 78 7.09 20.42 3.26
CA ALA A 78 8.43 20.84 2.88
C ALA A 78 8.65 22.36 3.08
N GLY A 79 7.67 23.18 2.68
CA GLY A 79 7.70 24.62 2.90
C GLY A 79 7.70 24.99 4.40
N GLU A 80 6.90 24.32 5.21
CA GLU A 80 6.84 24.52 6.67
C GLU A 80 8.17 24.16 7.37
N GLU A 81 8.88 23.13 6.87
CA GLU A 81 10.14 22.65 7.45
C GLU A 81 11.39 23.27 6.80
N GLY A 82 11.24 24.07 5.74
CA GLY A 82 12.38 24.65 5.01
C GLY A 82 13.25 23.60 4.29
N ARG A 83 12.64 22.52 3.82
CA ARG A 83 13.28 21.38 3.17
C ARG A 83 12.71 21.15 1.78
N SER A 84 13.37 20.32 0.97
CA SER A 84 12.81 19.91 -0.31
C SER A 84 11.69 18.86 -0.13
N ALA A 85 10.74 18.84 -1.06
CA ALA A 85 9.68 17.83 -1.06
C ALA A 85 10.25 16.38 -1.15
N ALA A 86 11.35 16.19 -1.89
CA ALA A 86 12.01 14.90 -2.01
C ALA A 86 12.58 14.40 -0.68
N GLU A 87 13.20 15.29 0.12
CA GLU A 87 13.72 14.96 1.46
C GLU A 87 12.60 14.58 2.42
N VAL A 88 11.51 15.33 2.42
CA VAL A 88 10.32 15.04 3.23
C VAL A 88 9.74 13.68 2.84
N ALA A 89 9.54 13.45 1.55
CA ALA A 89 9.00 12.17 1.07
C ALA A 89 9.91 10.98 1.40
N ALA A 90 11.22 11.14 1.28
CA ALA A 90 12.18 10.09 1.61
C ALA A 90 12.16 9.72 3.10
N GLU A 91 12.18 10.72 3.98
CA GLU A 91 12.13 10.52 5.43
C GLU A 91 10.85 9.80 5.88
N TYR A 92 9.69 10.29 5.45
CA TYR A 92 8.42 9.70 5.87
C TYR A 92 8.11 8.37 5.18
N THR A 93 8.71 8.10 4.02
CA THR A 93 8.70 6.75 3.43
C THR A 93 9.45 5.77 4.33
N GLN A 94 10.65 6.14 4.78
CA GLN A 94 11.43 5.27 5.67
C GLN A 94 10.73 5.09 7.02
N ALA A 95 10.20 6.17 7.60
CA ALA A 95 9.43 6.09 8.84
C ALA A 95 8.21 5.17 8.72
N PHE A 96 7.51 5.20 7.58
CA PHE A 96 6.42 4.28 7.31
C PHE A 96 6.87 2.81 7.25
N ILE A 97 7.97 2.54 6.58
CA ILE A 97 8.53 1.17 6.49
C ILE A 97 8.90 0.66 7.89
N ASP A 98 9.58 1.48 8.69
CA ASP A 98 9.99 1.15 10.04
C ASP A 98 8.78 0.88 10.95
N ASP A 99 7.74 1.72 10.87
CA ASP A 99 6.50 1.57 11.62
C ASP A 99 5.76 0.27 11.22
N MET A 100 5.76 -0.09 9.92
CA MET A 100 5.17 -1.35 9.45
C MET A 100 5.95 -2.56 9.92
N HIS A 101 7.28 -2.53 9.88
CA HIS A 101 8.12 -3.59 10.44
C HIS A 101 7.90 -3.76 11.95
N ALA A 102 7.83 -2.66 12.69
CA ALA A 102 7.54 -2.70 14.12
C ALA A 102 6.16 -3.30 14.44
N ALA A 103 5.18 -3.11 13.56
CA ALA A 103 3.85 -3.70 13.65
C ALA A 103 3.79 -5.16 13.16
N GLY A 104 4.89 -5.72 12.66
CA GLY A 104 4.95 -7.09 12.15
C GLY A 104 4.29 -7.29 10.78
N VAL A 105 4.06 -6.22 10.03
CA VAL A 105 3.51 -6.26 8.67
C VAL A 105 4.58 -6.71 7.70
N LEU A 106 4.23 -7.62 6.79
CA LEU A 106 5.14 -8.09 5.74
C LEU A 106 5.38 -6.99 4.70
N ASP A 107 6.62 -6.91 4.21
CA ASP A 107 6.91 -6.06 3.05
C ASP A 107 6.08 -6.49 1.84
N PRO A 108 5.63 -5.54 1.00
CA PRO A 108 5.04 -5.89 -0.29
C PRO A 108 6.09 -6.52 -1.21
N ASP A 109 5.64 -7.32 -2.17
CA ASP A 109 6.52 -7.86 -3.21
C ASP A 109 7.04 -6.75 -4.13
N VAL A 110 6.17 -5.74 -4.38
CA VAL A 110 6.52 -4.55 -5.16
C VAL A 110 6.01 -3.30 -4.44
N ARG A 111 6.88 -2.31 -4.31
CA ARG A 111 6.56 -1.01 -3.72
C ARG A 111 6.88 0.12 -4.70
N PRO A 112 6.02 0.38 -5.69
CA PRO A 112 6.24 1.46 -6.64
C PRO A 112 6.11 2.82 -5.95
N ARG A 113 6.91 3.79 -6.40
CA ARG A 113 6.78 5.20 -6.01
C ARG A 113 6.10 5.96 -7.14
N ALA A 114 5.15 6.83 -6.79
CA ALA A 114 4.42 7.60 -7.80
C ALA A 114 5.35 8.36 -8.74
N THR A 115 6.40 9.00 -8.20
CA THR A 115 7.39 9.74 -9.02
C THR A 115 8.21 8.82 -9.93
N GLY A 116 8.47 7.58 -9.51
CA GLY A 116 9.24 6.61 -10.28
C GLY A 116 8.48 6.04 -11.48
N GLU A 117 7.15 6.03 -11.41
CA GLU A 117 6.28 5.44 -12.43
C GLU A 117 5.77 6.48 -13.46
N ILE A 118 6.11 7.77 -13.29
CA ILE A 118 5.66 8.83 -14.22
C ILE A 118 6.01 8.53 -15.69
N PRO A 119 7.20 8.04 -16.03
CA PRO A 119 7.50 7.70 -17.42
C PRO A 119 6.54 6.68 -18.02
N ASP A 120 6.18 5.66 -17.26
CA ASP A 120 5.26 4.60 -17.69
C ASP A 120 3.81 5.08 -17.75
N MET A 121 3.44 6.07 -16.93
CA MET A 121 2.13 6.71 -17.00
C MET A 121 1.95 7.58 -18.24
N ILE A 122 3.04 8.09 -18.81
CA ILE A 122 3.04 8.96 -20.00
C ILE A 122 3.07 8.13 -21.30
N ALA A 123 3.68 6.95 -21.26
CA ALA A 123 3.78 6.04 -22.40
C ALA A 123 2.40 5.41 -22.73
#